data_cc155f2c71965d02bc7bb9d05a612c5f
#
_entry.id   cc155f2c71965d02bc7bb9d05a612c5f
#
_cell.length_a   1.000
_cell.length_b   1.000
_cell.length_c   1.000
_cell.angle_alpha   90.00
_cell.angle_beta   90.00
_cell.angle_gamma   90.00
#
_symmetry.space_group_name_H-M   'P 1'
#
loop_
_entity.id
_entity.type
_entity.pdbx_description
1 polymer ?
#
loop_
_entity_poly.entity_id
_entity_poly.type
_entity_poly.pdbx_seq_one_letter_code
_entity_poly.pdbx_strand_id
1 'polypeptide(L)'
;MSAAPRIAIDAMGGDSGPAAMVAGVAKSYRRDSTLRFLVYGDERLIRPELAKHSSVEGKVDVIHTAEAIAATEKPSQAIRRAKTTSMGMAISAVKDGLADAAVSGGNTGALMAMSKLALRTMPGI
;
A
#
# COMPACT_ATOMS: atom_id res chain seq x y z
N MET A 1 -0.80 -22.78 -12.94
CA MET A 1 -1.87 -21.77 -12.85
C MET A 1 -1.44 -20.68 -11.89
N SER A 2 -1.45 -19.46 -12.34
CA SER A 2 -1.08 -18.34 -11.49
C SER A 2 -2.21 -17.95 -10.55
N ALA A 3 -1.87 -17.61 -9.32
CA ALA A 3 -2.82 -17.01 -8.40
C ALA A 3 -3.25 -15.63 -8.92
N ALA A 4 -4.39 -15.13 -8.45
CA ALA A 4 -4.83 -13.78 -8.76
C ALA A 4 -3.76 -12.76 -8.30
N PRO A 5 -3.49 -11.71 -9.09
CA PRO A 5 -2.54 -10.68 -8.68
C PRO A 5 -3.00 -9.99 -7.39
N ARG A 6 -2.06 -9.76 -6.49
CA ARG A 6 -2.33 -9.10 -5.20
C ARG A 6 -1.51 -7.83 -5.12
N ILE A 7 -2.20 -6.72 -4.85
CA ILE A 7 -1.60 -5.39 -4.80
C ILE A 7 -1.62 -4.90 -3.36
N ALA A 8 -0.45 -4.55 -2.82
CA ALA A 8 -0.34 -3.92 -1.51
C ALA A 8 -0.48 -2.41 -1.68
N ILE A 9 -1.39 -1.81 -0.91
CA ILE A 9 -1.72 -0.39 -1.02
C ILE A 9 -1.36 0.32 0.29
N ASP A 10 -0.50 1.34 0.21
CA ASP A 10 -0.34 2.30 1.29
C ASP A 10 -1.50 3.29 1.21
N ALA A 11 -2.51 3.11 2.06
CA ALA A 11 -3.70 3.92 2.01
C ALA A 11 -3.52 5.31 2.64
N MET A 12 -2.45 5.51 3.39
CA MET A 12 -2.24 6.74 4.15
C MET A 12 -1.32 7.73 3.43
N GLY A 13 -0.70 7.30 2.32
CA GLY A 13 0.17 8.17 1.54
C GLY A 13 -0.63 9.09 0.63
N GLY A 14 -0.08 10.28 0.34
CA GLY A 14 -0.68 11.24 -0.57
C GLY A 14 -1.57 12.26 0.13
N ASP A 15 -1.85 13.35 -0.59
CA ASP A 15 -2.58 14.50 -0.03
C ASP A 15 -4.07 14.22 0.15
N SER A 16 -4.62 13.31 -0.63
CA SER A 16 -6.06 13.02 -0.61
C SER A 16 -6.44 11.89 0.35
N GLY A 17 -5.46 11.25 0.96
CA GLY A 17 -5.66 10.27 2.02
C GLY A 17 -6.38 8.99 1.61
N PRO A 18 -6.95 8.26 2.60
CA PRO A 18 -7.56 6.95 2.38
C PRO A 18 -8.72 6.95 1.40
N ALA A 19 -9.53 8.02 1.36
CA ALA A 19 -10.68 8.10 0.46
C ALA A 19 -10.27 7.94 -1.01
N ALA A 20 -9.20 8.64 -1.41
CA ALA A 20 -8.71 8.58 -2.79
C ALA A 20 -8.11 7.21 -3.12
N MET A 21 -7.36 6.63 -2.19
CA MET A 21 -6.75 5.32 -2.41
C MET A 21 -7.80 4.22 -2.51
N VAL A 22 -8.82 4.26 -1.67
CA VAL A 22 -9.92 3.29 -1.71
C VAL A 22 -10.73 3.43 -3.00
N ALA A 23 -11.00 4.67 -3.43
CA ALA A 23 -11.69 4.91 -4.71
C ALA A 23 -10.86 4.34 -5.87
N GLY A 24 -9.54 4.50 -5.82
CA GLY A 24 -8.64 3.91 -6.82
C GLY A 24 -8.68 2.39 -6.83
N VAL A 25 -8.75 1.76 -5.65
CA VAL A 25 -8.89 0.32 -5.53
C VAL A 25 -10.18 -0.15 -6.21
N ALA A 26 -11.31 0.49 -5.92
CA ALA A 26 -12.59 0.15 -6.53
C ALA A 26 -12.56 0.32 -8.05
N LYS A 27 -11.96 1.39 -8.54
CA LYS A 27 -11.82 1.65 -9.96
C LYS A 27 -10.97 0.59 -10.65
N SER A 28 -9.85 0.22 -10.03
CA SER A 28 -8.96 -0.82 -10.55
C SER A 28 -9.65 -2.17 -10.61
N TYR A 29 -10.40 -2.52 -9.59
CA TYR A 29 -11.16 -3.76 -9.55
C TYR A 29 -12.21 -3.83 -10.67
N ARG A 30 -12.86 -2.71 -10.98
CA ARG A 30 -13.82 -2.66 -12.10
C ARG A 30 -13.15 -2.89 -13.46
N ARG A 31 -11.88 -2.51 -13.60
CA ARG A 31 -11.12 -2.74 -14.82
C ARG A 31 -10.60 -4.17 -14.92
N ASP A 32 -10.23 -4.75 -13.79
CA ASP A 32 -9.70 -6.12 -13.73
C ASP A 32 -10.17 -6.78 -12.43
N SER A 33 -11.23 -7.56 -12.53
CA SER A 33 -11.84 -8.21 -11.37
C SER A 33 -11.04 -9.39 -10.83
N THR A 34 -9.92 -9.74 -11.47
CA THR A 34 -9.02 -10.76 -10.93
C THR A 34 -8.13 -10.21 -9.82
N LEU A 35 -8.00 -8.88 -9.71
CA LEU A 35 -7.16 -8.25 -8.70
C LEU A 35 -7.67 -8.49 -7.29
N ARG A 36 -6.72 -8.64 -6.36
CA ARG A 36 -6.98 -8.68 -4.91
C ARG A 36 -6.07 -7.66 -4.26
N PHE A 37 -6.50 -7.12 -3.10
CA PHE A 37 -5.83 -5.98 -2.50
C PHE A 37 -5.54 -6.23 -1.03
N LEU A 38 -4.33 -5.82 -0.60
CA LEU A 38 -3.94 -5.71 0.80
C LEU A 38 -3.80 -4.22 1.09
N VAL A 39 -4.65 -3.67 1.93
CA VAL A 39 -4.70 -2.22 2.19
C VAL A 39 -4.16 -1.96 3.59
N TYR A 40 -3.08 -1.21 3.67
CA TYR A 40 -2.36 -0.90 4.90
C TYR A 40 -2.65 0.52 5.34
N GLY A 41 -3.08 0.69 6.57
CA GLY A 41 -3.36 1.99 7.13
C GLY A 41 -4.30 1.93 8.32
N ASP A 42 -4.79 3.08 8.75
CA ASP A 42 -5.72 3.18 9.88
C ASP A 42 -7.08 2.63 9.46
N GLU A 43 -7.45 1.49 9.99
CA GLU A 43 -8.70 0.81 9.64
C GLU A 43 -9.94 1.65 9.96
N ARG A 44 -9.86 2.54 10.96
CA ARG A 44 -10.97 3.43 11.31
C ARG A 44 -11.27 4.43 10.21
N LEU A 45 -10.27 4.76 9.39
CA LEU A 45 -10.42 5.65 8.24
C LEU A 45 -10.70 4.89 6.96
N ILE A 46 -10.16 3.68 6.82
CA ILE A 46 -10.26 2.88 5.60
C ILE A 46 -11.62 2.18 5.49
N ARG A 47 -12.09 1.54 6.56
CA ARG A 47 -13.33 0.75 6.50
C ARG A 47 -14.57 1.55 6.11
N PRO A 48 -14.78 2.79 6.63
CA PRO A 48 -15.92 3.60 6.17
C PRO A 48 -15.86 3.92 4.67
N GLU A 49 -14.64 4.11 4.14
CA GLU A 49 -14.48 4.37 2.71
C GLU A 49 -14.74 3.13 1.87
N LEU A 50 -14.28 1.96 2.32
CA LEU A 50 -14.58 0.69 1.65
C LEU A 50 -16.08 0.40 1.62
N ALA A 51 -16.79 0.76 2.68
CA ALA A 51 -18.24 0.55 2.75
C ALA A 51 -19.02 1.29 1.65
N LYS A 52 -18.42 2.34 1.07
CA LYS A 52 -19.02 3.09 -0.05
C LYS A 52 -18.86 2.36 -1.39
N HIS A 53 -18.07 1.29 -1.43
CA HIS A 53 -17.73 0.58 -2.66
C HIS A 53 -18.01 -0.92 -2.51
N SER A 54 -19.28 -1.30 -2.60
CA SER A 54 -19.71 -2.69 -2.42
C SER A 54 -19.08 -3.67 -3.40
N SER A 55 -18.64 -3.17 -4.58
CA SER A 55 -18.02 -4.02 -5.60
C SER A 55 -16.75 -4.71 -5.14
N VAL A 56 -16.03 -4.14 -4.16
CA VAL A 56 -14.78 -4.72 -3.65
C VAL A 56 -14.95 -5.47 -2.33
N GLU A 57 -16.19 -5.67 -1.89
CA GLU A 57 -16.44 -6.45 -0.68
C GLU A 57 -15.90 -7.87 -0.85
N GLY A 58 -15.12 -8.32 0.13
CA GLY A 58 -14.48 -9.63 0.08
C GLY A 58 -13.24 -9.72 -0.81
N LYS A 59 -12.85 -8.60 -1.47
CA LYS A 59 -11.70 -8.56 -2.37
C LYS A 59 -10.52 -7.77 -1.78
N VAL A 60 -10.73 -7.18 -0.60
CA VAL A 60 -9.75 -6.33 0.09
C VAL A 60 -9.56 -6.85 1.50
N ASP A 61 -8.28 -7.06 1.88
CA ASP A 61 -7.90 -7.29 3.26
C ASP A 61 -7.31 -5.99 3.81
N VAL A 62 -7.79 -5.56 4.97
CA VAL A 62 -7.29 -4.35 5.63
C VAL A 62 -6.34 -4.77 6.74
N ILE A 63 -5.11 -4.27 6.69
CA ILE A 63 -4.10 -4.50 7.71
C ILE A 63 -3.89 -3.18 8.45
N HIS A 64 -4.25 -3.15 9.72
CA HIS A 64 -4.23 -1.92 10.50
C HIS A 64 -2.83 -1.46 10.89
N THR A 65 -2.56 -0.17 10.69
CA THR A 65 -1.51 0.56 11.37
C THR A 65 -1.92 2.02 11.45
N ALA A 66 -1.71 2.64 12.61
CA ALA A 66 -1.97 4.06 12.79
C ALA A 66 -0.81 4.93 12.29
N GLU A 67 0.34 4.33 11.98
CA GLU A 67 1.53 5.07 11.60
C GLU A 67 1.67 5.22 10.09
N ALA A 68 2.01 6.43 9.67
CA ALA A 68 2.21 6.77 8.26
C ALA A 68 3.45 7.63 8.11
N ILE A 69 4.02 7.63 6.91
CA ILE A 69 5.17 8.48 6.58
C ILE A 69 4.64 9.83 6.13
N ALA A 70 5.08 10.90 6.82
CA ALA A 70 4.71 12.27 6.43
C ALA A 70 5.42 12.68 5.14
N ALA A 71 4.78 13.56 4.35
CA ALA A 71 5.36 14.04 3.10
C ALA A 71 6.70 14.75 3.30
N THR A 72 6.91 15.34 4.47
CA THR A 72 8.13 16.08 4.82
C THR A 72 9.18 15.23 5.55
N GLU A 73 8.87 13.98 5.85
CA GLU A 73 9.79 13.12 6.60
C GLU A 73 11.01 12.77 5.75
N LYS A 74 12.21 12.86 6.35
CA LYS A 74 13.45 12.52 5.65
C LYS A 74 13.52 11.02 5.38
N PRO A 75 13.99 10.60 4.19
CA PRO A 75 14.10 9.16 3.87
C PRO A 75 14.87 8.36 4.91
N SER A 76 15.95 8.90 5.46
CA SER A 76 16.75 8.22 6.50
C SER A 76 15.97 7.96 7.78
N GLN A 77 15.03 8.85 8.13
CA GLN A 77 14.17 8.68 9.29
C GLN A 77 13.02 7.72 8.99
N ALA A 78 12.45 7.83 7.79
CA ALA A 78 11.37 6.97 7.35
C ALA A 78 11.77 5.49 7.34
N ILE A 79 12.99 5.18 6.91
CA ILE A 79 13.51 3.81 6.89
C ILE A 79 13.44 3.16 8.27
N ARG A 80 13.71 3.93 9.34
CA ARG A 80 13.67 3.40 10.71
C ARG A 80 12.28 2.98 11.14
N ARG A 81 11.25 3.49 10.46
CA ARG A 81 9.86 3.22 10.77
C ARG A 81 9.19 2.30 9.75
N ALA A 82 9.98 1.61 8.92
CA ALA A 82 9.45 0.80 7.84
C ALA A 82 8.56 -0.36 8.33
N LYS A 83 8.86 -0.92 9.50
CA LYS A 83 8.11 -2.09 10.00
C LYS A 83 6.72 -1.75 10.51
N THR A 84 6.47 -0.49 10.86
CA THR A 84 5.23 -0.09 11.54
C THR A 84 4.38 0.88 10.74
N THR A 85 4.92 1.43 9.66
CA THR A 85 4.19 2.40 8.83
C THR A 85 3.50 1.72 7.67
N SER A 86 2.40 2.33 7.20
CA SER A 86 1.62 1.80 6.08
C SER A 86 2.47 1.62 4.81
N MET A 87 3.36 2.58 4.52
CA MET A 87 4.27 2.48 3.38
C MET A 87 5.25 1.31 3.53
N GLY A 88 5.91 1.20 4.68
CA GLY A 88 6.89 0.16 4.92
C GLY A 88 6.26 -1.23 4.93
N MET A 89 5.08 -1.36 5.52
CA MET A 89 4.37 -2.64 5.55
C MET A 89 3.93 -3.09 4.15
N ALA A 90 3.48 -2.15 3.31
CA ALA A 90 3.11 -2.48 1.93
C ALA A 90 4.31 -2.99 1.13
N ILE A 91 5.46 -2.34 1.27
CA ILE A 91 6.69 -2.78 0.61
C ILE A 91 7.13 -4.15 1.13
N SER A 92 7.07 -4.37 2.45
CA SER A 92 7.42 -5.66 3.05
C SER A 92 6.52 -6.78 2.57
N ALA A 93 5.26 -6.50 2.28
CA ALA A 93 4.34 -7.50 1.73
C ALA A 93 4.84 -8.05 0.40
N VAL A 94 5.42 -7.20 -0.44
CA VAL A 94 6.04 -7.65 -1.70
C VAL A 94 7.27 -8.49 -1.43
N LYS A 95 8.13 -8.03 -0.54
CA LYS A 95 9.34 -8.77 -0.16
C LYS A 95 9.00 -10.16 0.36
N ASP A 96 7.96 -10.28 1.17
CA ASP A 96 7.58 -11.53 1.83
C ASP A 96 6.69 -12.42 0.95
N GLY A 97 6.39 -12.02 -0.27
CA GLY A 97 5.58 -12.81 -1.20
C GLY A 97 4.09 -12.74 -0.93
N LEU A 98 3.63 -11.83 -0.08
CA LEU A 98 2.21 -11.65 0.21
C LEU A 98 1.50 -10.84 -0.88
N ALA A 99 2.25 -10.01 -1.60
CA ALA A 99 1.74 -9.20 -2.70
C ALA A 99 2.73 -9.23 -3.86
N ASP A 100 2.23 -8.93 -5.05
CA ASP A 100 3.01 -8.92 -6.29
C ASP A 100 3.54 -7.52 -6.61
N ALA A 101 2.90 -6.49 -6.09
CA ALA A 101 3.30 -5.09 -6.29
C ALA A 101 2.82 -4.25 -5.12
N ALA A 102 3.43 -3.10 -4.92
CA ALA A 102 3.03 -2.13 -3.90
C ALA A 102 2.80 -0.77 -4.55
N VAL A 103 1.81 -0.04 -4.04
CA VAL A 103 1.43 1.29 -4.52
C VAL A 103 1.36 2.25 -3.33
N SER A 104 1.96 3.40 -3.47
CA SER A 104 1.86 4.49 -2.49
C SER A 104 1.85 5.83 -3.23
N GLY A 105 0.98 6.73 -2.80
CA GLY A 105 0.96 8.11 -3.28
C GLY A 105 1.74 9.07 -2.40
N GLY A 106 2.48 8.55 -1.42
CA GLY A 106 3.16 9.36 -0.42
C GLY A 106 4.58 9.77 -0.79
N ASN A 107 5.37 10.04 0.24
CA ASN A 107 6.74 10.54 0.15
C ASN A 107 7.63 9.71 -0.79
N THR A 108 7.97 10.29 -1.93
CA THR A 108 8.74 9.59 -2.99
C THR A 108 10.13 9.17 -2.51
N GLY A 109 10.82 10.04 -1.78
CA GLY A 109 12.16 9.72 -1.27
C GLY A 109 12.14 8.55 -0.31
N ALA A 110 11.17 8.51 0.62
CA ALA A 110 11.00 7.42 1.55
C ALA A 110 10.64 6.12 0.81
N LEU A 111 9.73 6.19 -0.15
CA LEU A 111 9.32 5.03 -0.94
C LEU A 111 10.50 4.42 -1.68
N MET A 112 11.32 5.25 -2.33
CA MET A 112 12.50 4.78 -3.06
C MET A 112 13.54 4.17 -2.13
N ALA A 113 13.82 4.81 -0.99
CA ALA A 113 14.81 4.33 -0.03
C ALA A 113 14.39 2.99 0.59
N MET A 114 13.14 2.88 1.01
CA MET A 114 12.60 1.65 1.59
C MET A 114 12.57 0.51 0.57
N SER A 115 12.15 0.81 -0.66
CA SER A 115 12.07 -0.19 -1.73
C SER A 115 13.45 -0.72 -2.08
N LYS A 116 14.45 0.15 -2.17
CA LYS A 116 15.81 -0.25 -2.46
C LYS A 116 16.37 -1.19 -1.40
N LEU A 117 16.12 -0.89 -0.12
CA LEU A 117 16.60 -1.73 0.96
C LEU A 117 15.84 -3.05 1.08
N ALA A 118 14.53 -3.03 0.91
CA ALA A 118 13.68 -4.22 1.09
C ALA A 118 13.76 -5.17 -0.11
N LEU A 119 13.68 -4.62 -1.33
CA LEU A 119 13.52 -5.41 -2.55
C LEU A 119 14.85 -5.56 -3.30
N ARG A 120 15.80 -4.70 -3.01
CA ARG A 120 17.09 -4.59 -3.69
C ARG A 120 16.93 -4.22 -5.17
N THR A 121 17.98 -3.66 -5.75
CA THR A 121 17.99 -3.38 -7.17
C THR A 121 18.47 -4.62 -7.94
N MET A 122 18.04 -4.73 -9.18
CA MET A 122 18.55 -5.78 -10.05
C MET A 122 20.04 -5.53 -10.33
N PRO A 123 20.85 -6.60 -10.53
CA PRO A 123 22.26 -6.42 -10.88
C PRO A 123 22.42 -5.52 -12.10
N GLY A 124 23.33 -4.55 -12.01
CA GLY A 124 23.61 -3.62 -13.09
C GLY A 124 22.73 -2.38 -13.17
N ILE A 125 21.80 -2.23 -12.23
CA ILE A 125 20.89 -1.06 -12.20
C ILE A 125 21.23 -0.13 -11.05
#